data_f5a87612be64602526bdf351d6755ceb
#
_entry.id   f5a87612be64602526bdf351d6755ceb
#
_cell.length_a   1.000
_cell.length_b   1.000
_cell.length_c   1.000
_cell.angle_alpha   90.00
_cell.angle_beta   90.00
_cell.angle_gamma   90.00
#
_symmetry.space_group_name_H-M   'P 1'
#
loop_
_entity.id
_entity.type
_entity.pdbx_description
1 polymer ?
#
loop_
_entity_poly.entity_id
_entity_poly.type
_entity_poly.pdbx_seq_one_letter_code
_entity_poly.pdbx_strand_id
1 'polypeptide(L)'
;MNVLFFLKPKDEVEFIYNTYSIRQVLEKLDAHGYSAIPMLDQEGHYVSTISEGDILMYIKNNQQLSLKKSENVCIDKVEIRRAINSINITANMEDLLERVMNQNFVPVVDDFNHFIGIITRKDVIKYFYKKNGL
;
A
#
# COMPACT_ATOMS: atom_id res chain seq x y z
N MET A 1 19.08 -15.32 1.23
CA MET A 1 18.75 -14.17 0.37
C MET A 1 18.02 -13.12 1.21
N ASN A 2 18.41 -11.87 1.05
CA ASN A 2 17.79 -10.76 1.76
C ASN A 2 16.53 -10.30 1.01
N VAL A 3 15.47 -9.97 1.74
CA VAL A 3 14.22 -9.50 1.14
C VAL A 3 14.41 -8.21 0.33
N LEU A 4 15.42 -7.39 0.66
CA LEU A 4 15.74 -6.17 -0.07
C LEU A 4 16.12 -6.39 -1.53
N PHE A 5 16.45 -7.63 -1.91
CA PHE A 5 16.69 -7.99 -3.31
C PHE A 5 15.48 -7.64 -4.20
N PHE A 6 14.28 -7.71 -3.65
CA PHE A 6 13.04 -7.45 -4.40
C PHE A 6 12.51 -6.03 -4.22
N LEU A 7 13.20 -5.19 -3.44
CA LEU A 7 12.68 -3.88 -3.07
C LEU A 7 12.55 -2.95 -4.28
N LYS A 8 11.38 -2.35 -4.43
CA LYS A 8 11.18 -1.13 -5.21
C LYS A 8 11.25 0.02 -4.22
N PRO A 9 12.28 0.89 -4.31
CA PRO A 9 12.47 1.92 -3.30
C PRO A 9 11.37 2.99 -3.34
N LYS A 10 11.21 3.68 -2.23
CA LYS A 10 10.16 4.67 -2.00
C LYS A 10 10.04 5.70 -3.13
N ASP A 11 11.16 6.15 -3.69
CA ASP A 11 11.17 7.17 -4.75
C ASP A 11 10.70 6.64 -6.11
N GLU A 12 10.52 5.32 -6.24
CA GLU A 12 10.02 4.68 -7.46
C GLU A 12 8.57 4.20 -7.33
N VAL A 13 7.94 4.40 -6.18
CA VAL A 13 6.57 3.92 -5.92
C VAL A 13 5.67 5.07 -5.49
N GLU A 14 4.38 4.88 -5.73
CA GLU A 14 3.38 5.86 -5.32
C GLU A 14 2.88 5.57 -3.91
N PHE A 15 2.66 6.62 -3.15
CA PHE A 15 2.07 6.56 -1.81
C PHE A 15 1.31 7.86 -1.55
N ILE A 16 0.52 7.87 -0.48
CA ILE A 16 -0.21 9.06 -0.04
C ILE A 16 0.13 9.36 1.41
N TYR A 17 -0.17 10.59 1.83
CA TYR A 17 -0.11 10.96 3.24
C TYR A 17 -1.52 10.91 3.84
N ASN A 18 -1.59 10.58 5.13
CA ASN A 18 -2.87 10.47 5.85
C ASN A 18 -3.59 11.82 6.02
N THR A 19 -2.96 12.90 5.60
CA THR A 19 -3.55 14.25 5.57
C THR A 19 -4.24 14.58 4.25
N TYR A 20 -4.13 13.69 3.24
CA TYR A 20 -4.80 13.90 1.95
C TYR A 20 -6.31 13.81 2.10
N SER A 21 -7.04 14.52 1.23
CA SER A 21 -8.49 14.35 1.13
C SER A 21 -8.83 13.05 0.38
N ILE A 22 -10.05 12.58 0.57
CA ILE A 22 -10.56 11.42 -0.19
C ILE A 22 -10.41 11.68 -1.69
N ARG A 23 -10.74 12.90 -2.15
CA ARG A 23 -10.64 13.24 -3.56
C ARG A 23 -9.21 13.15 -4.07
N GLN A 24 -8.23 13.66 -3.33
CA GLN A 24 -6.82 13.57 -3.72
C GLN A 24 -6.38 12.11 -3.87
N VAL A 25 -6.82 11.25 -2.97
CA VAL A 25 -6.51 9.82 -3.04
C VAL A 25 -7.15 9.18 -4.27
N LEU A 26 -8.44 9.47 -4.54
CA LEU A 26 -9.14 8.97 -5.73
C LEU A 26 -8.44 9.38 -7.02
N GLU A 27 -8.03 10.65 -7.11
CA GLU A 27 -7.31 11.16 -8.29
C GLU A 27 -5.99 10.41 -8.48
N LYS A 28 -5.28 10.12 -7.39
CA LYS A 28 -4.01 9.42 -7.47
C LYS A 28 -4.18 7.96 -7.87
N LEU A 29 -5.17 7.27 -7.32
CA LEU A 29 -5.51 5.90 -7.72
C LEU A 29 -5.89 5.84 -9.19
N ASP A 30 -6.71 6.77 -9.65
CA ASP A 30 -7.16 6.84 -11.04
C ASP A 30 -5.99 7.12 -12.00
N ALA A 31 -5.16 8.11 -11.67
CA ALA A 31 -4.03 8.51 -12.51
C ALA A 31 -3.04 7.38 -12.76
N HIS A 32 -2.86 6.48 -11.81
CA HIS A 32 -1.89 5.37 -11.90
C HIS A 32 -2.56 4.02 -12.16
N GLY A 33 -3.88 3.97 -12.21
CA GLY A 33 -4.60 2.72 -12.39
C GLY A 33 -4.45 1.73 -11.23
N TYR A 34 -4.24 2.23 -10.03
CA TYR A 34 -4.05 1.40 -8.84
C TYR A 34 -5.37 1.08 -8.15
N SER A 35 -5.45 -0.11 -7.55
CA SER A 35 -6.59 -0.52 -6.72
C SER A 35 -6.35 -0.26 -5.23
N ALA A 36 -5.11 -0.06 -4.84
CA ALA A 36 -4.70 0.21 -3.46
C ALA A 36 -3.39 0.98 -3.45
N ILE A 37 -3.16 1.74 -2.38
CA ILE A 37 -1.97 2.60 -2.26
C ILE A 37 -1.53 2.71 -0.81
N PRO A 38 -0.21 2.63 -0.53
CA PRO A 38 0.30 2.83 0.83
C PRO A 38 0.02 4.24 1.34
N MET A 39 -0.32 4.33 2.62
CA MET A 39 -0.57 5.59 3.31
C MET A 39 0.44 5.79 4.42
N LEU A 40 1.07 6.95 4.42
CA LEU A 40 2.10 7.34 5.38
C LEU A 40 1.62 8.50 6.23
N ASP A 41 2.24 8.66 7.40
CA ASP A 41 2.10 9.91 8.15
C ASP A 41 3.08 10.96 7.64
N GLN A 42 3.05 12.15 8.24
CA GLN A 42 3.89 13.28 7.82
C GLN A 42 5.38 13.06 8.08
N GLU A 43 5.72 12.10 8.93
CA GLU A 43 7.11 11.76 9.25
C GLU A 43 7.62 10.59 8.41
N GLY A 44 6.78 10.05 7.51
CA GLY A 44 7.16 8.97 6.62
C GLY A 44 6.95 7.57 7.18
N HIS A 45 6.24 7.43 8.30
CA HIS A 45 5.91 6.12 8.85
C HIS A 45 4.79 5.47 8.05
N TYR A 46 4.88 4.16 7.88
CA TYR A 46 3.80 3.40 7.26
C TYR A 46 2.61 3.31 8.22
N VAL A 47 1.46 3.83 7.80
CA VAL A 47 0.22 3.79 8.59
C VAL A 47 -0.63 2.59 8.19
N SER A 48 -0.97 2.51 6.93
CA SER A 48 -1.80 1.43 6.38
C SER A 48 -1.83 1.54 4.86
N THR A 49 -2.67 0.73 4.23
CA THR A 49 -2.91 0.80 2.78
C THR A 49 -4.40 1.03 2.55
N ILE A 50 -4.72 2.02 1.73
CA ILE A 50 -6.09 2.36 1.34
C ILE A 50 -6.42 1.63 0.04
N SER A 51 -7.57 0.96 -0.01
CA SER A 51 -8.08 0.32 -1.23
C SER A 51 -9.28 1.07 -1.79
N GLU A 52 -9.57 0.83 -3.08
CA GLU A 52 -10.80 1.31 -3.72
C GLU A 52 -12.03 0.84 -2.94
N GLY A 53 -12.01 -0.41 -2.46
CA GLY A 53 -13.11 -0.98 -1.70
C GLY A 53 -13.35 -0.26 -0.38
N ASP A 54 -12.29 0.18 0.30
CA ASP A 54 -12.40 0.95 1.54
C ASP A 54 -13.15 2.26 1.28
N ILE A 55 -12.78 2.96 0.23
CA ILE A 55 -13.40 4.22 -0.16
C ILE A 55 -14.85 4.00 -0.59
N LEU A 56 -15.11 2.97 -1.37
CA LEU A 56 -16.45 2.62 -1.83
C LEU A 56 -17.40 2.37 -0.64
N MET A 57 -16.93 1.64 0.36
CA MET A 57 -17.75 1.37 1.55
C MET A 57 -17.98 2.62 2.40
N TYR A 58 -16.98 3.50 2.46
CA TYR A 58 -17.16 4.79 3.11
C TYR A 58 -18.26 5.61 2.41
N ILE A 59 -18.22 5.67 1.08
CA ILE A 59 -19.24 6.38 0.28
C ILE A 59 -20.63 5.77 0.51
N LYS A 60 -20.71 4.44 0.50
CA LYS A 60 -21.98 3.73 0.77
C LYS A 60 -22.58 4.11 2.12
N ASN A 61 -21.73 4.23 3.14
CA ASN A 61 -22.17 4.52 4.51
C ASN A 61 -22.36 6.03 4.76
N ASN A 62 -21.96 6.88 3.82
CA ASN A 62 -22.07 8.34 3.90
C ASN A 62 -22.75 8.86 2.64
N GLN A 63 -24.05 8.59 2.54
CA GLN A 63 -24.85 8.79 1.32
C GLN A 63 -24.87 10.24 0.81
N GLN A 64 -24.52 11.21 1.65
CA GLN A 64 -24.47 12.61 1.24
C GLN A 64 -23.11 13.02 0.66
N LEU A 65 -22.14 12.10 0.66
CA LEU A 65 -20.83 12.37 0.10
C LEU A 65 -20.92 12.42 -1.42
N SER A 66 -20.44 13.52 -2.01
CA SER A 66 -20.25 13.68 -3.45
C SER A 66 -18.76 13.79 -3.75
N LEU A 67 -18.40 13.72 -5.01
CA LEU A 67 -17.00 13.94 -5.41
C LEU A 67 -16.50 15.32 -4.96
N LYS A 68 -17.35 16.34 -5.08
CA LYS A 68 -17.01 17.69 -4.61
C LYS A 68 -16.84 17.73 -3.09
N LYS A 69 -17.75 17.12 -2.34
CA LYS A 69 -17.65 17.09 -0.87
C LYS A 69 -16.45 16.28 -0.39
N SER A 70 -15.99 15.31 -1.17
CA SER A 70 -14.81 14.49 -0.84
C SER A 70 -13.53 15.32 -0.76
N GLU A 71 -13.49 16.52 -1.33
CA GLU A 71 -12.38 17.45 -1.21
C GLU A 71 -12.14 17.90 0.24
N ASN A 72 -13.19 17.88 1.07
CA ASN A 72 -13.16 18.39 2.44
C ASN A 72 -13.14 17.26 3.49
N VAL A 73 -13.06 16.00 3.07
CA VAL A 73 -13.01 14.86 3.98
C VAL A 73 -11.63 14.23 3.92
N CYS A 74 -10.98 14.16 5.07
CA CYS A 74 -9.65 13.56 5.16
C CYS A 74 -9.72 12.05 4.98
N ILE A 75 -8.73 11.49 4.29
CA ILE A 75 -8.66 10.05 4.04
C ILE A 75 -8.59 9.23 5.33
N ASP A 76 -8.10 9.79 6.42
CA ASP A 76 -8.01 9.10 7.71
C ASP A 76 -9.38 8.76 8.32
N LYS A 77 -10.47 9.33 7.80
CA LYS A 77 -11.84 8.99 8.19
C LYS A 77 -12.32 7.67 7.60
N VAL A 78 -11.64 7.16 6.59
CA VAL A 78 -12.02 5.93 5.91
C VAL A 78 -11.53 4.73 6.71
N GLU A 79 -12.44 3.82 7.06
CA GLU A 79 -12.10 2.60 7.76
C GLU A 79 -11.34 1.64 6.83
N ILE A 80 -10.23 1.10 7.32
CA ILE A 80 -9.47 0.07 6.61
C ILE A 80 -10.12 -1.28 6.90
N ARG A 81 -10.68 -1.89 5.87
CA ARG A 81 -11.42 -3.15 6.02
C ARG A 81 -10.52 -4.37 6.07
N ARG A 82 -9.37 -4.30 5.42
CA ARG A 82 -8.39 -5.39 5.40
C ARG A 82 -6.99 -4.80 5.50
N ALA A 83 -6.32 -5.11 6.60
CA ALA A 83 -4.95 -4.64 6.81
C ALA A 83 -3.99 -5.25 5.79
N ILE A 84 -3.11 -4.44 5.24
CA ILE A 84 -1.96 -4.87 4.45
C ILE A 84 -0.75 -4.74 5.34
N ASN A 85 -0.18 -5.88 5.74
CA ASN A 85 0.89 -5.92 6.72
C ASN A 85 2.25 -5.66 6.08
N SER A 86 3.04 -4.82 6.73
CA SER A 86 4.42 -4.57 6.33
C SER A 86 5.36 -5.67 6.82
N ILE A 87 6.57 -5.67 6.27
CA ILE A 87 7.69 -6.44 6.83
C ILE A 87 8.86 -5.49 7.11
N ASN A 88 9.70 -5.89 8.06
CA ASN A 88 10.93 -5.18 8.36
C ASN A 88 12.01 -5.52 7.33
N ILE A 89 12.93 -4.60 7.11
CA ILE A 89 14.08 -4.80 6.20
C ILE A 89 14.93 -6.01 6.58
N THR A 90 14.86 -6.46 7.84
CA THR A 90 15.61 -7.63 8.33
C THR A 90 14.80 -8.93 8.27
N ALA A 91 13.58 -8.89 7.75
CA ALA A 91 12.73 -10.08 7.62
C ALA A 91 13.39 -11.14 6.75
N ASN A 92 13.08 -12.40 7.02
CA ASN A 92 13.60 -13.50 6.22
C ASN A 92 12.66 -13.80 5.03
N MET A 93 13.12 -14.69 4.14
CA MET A 93 12.34 -15.05 2.94
C MET A 93 11.04 -15.77 3.27
N GLU A 94 10.99 -16.51 4.37
CA GLU A 94 9.74 -17.19 4.77
C GLU A 94 8.66 -16.17 5.11
N ASP A 95 9.03 -15.11 5.83
CA ASP A 95 8.11 -14.01 6.15
C ASP A 95 7.59 -13.34 4.89
N LEU A 96 8.47 -13.09 3.93
CA LEU A 96 8.08 -12.48 2.66
C LEU A 96 7.12 -13.38 1.88
N LEU A 97 7.44 -14.68 1.77
CA LEU A 97 6.59 -15.61 1.05
C LEU A 97 5.20 -15.73 1.67
N GLU A 98 5.12 -15.71 2.99
CA GLU A 98 3.84 -15.70 3.69
C GLU A 98 3.02 -14.46 3.35
N ARG A 99 3.66 -13.28 3.33
CA ARG A 99 2.98 -12.04 2.97
C ARG A 99 2.45 -12.07 1.54
N VAL A 100 3.28 -12.49 0.57
CA VAL A 100 2.87 -12.46 -0.85
C VAL A 100 1.79 -13.50 -1.19
N MET A 101 1.61 -14.55 -0.36
CA MET A 101 0.48 -15.44 -0.52
C MET A 101 -0.86 -14.74 -0.25
N ASN A 102 -0.86 -13.69 0.56
CA ASN A 102 -2.06 -13.04 1.03
C ASN A 102 -2.20 -11.59 0.54
N GLN A 103 -1.16 -10.99 -0.02
CA GLN A 103 -1.12 -9.60 -0.43
C GLN A 103 -0.47 -9.45 -1.80
N ASN A 104 -1.01 -8.54 -2.62
CA ASN A 104 -0.45 -8.25 -3.94
C ASN A 104 0.90 -7.54 -3.86
N PHE A 105 1.12 -6.81 -2.78
CA PHE A 105 2.40 -6.18 -2.50
C PHE A 105 2.61 -6.12 -0.99
N VAL A 106 3.86 -5.91 -0.60
CA VAL A 106 4.27 -5.90 0.80
C VAL A 106 5.01 -4.59 1.07
N PRO A 107 4.45 -3.70 1.90
CA PRO A 107 5.20 -2.53 2.35
C PRO A 107 6.41 -2.95 3.17
N VAL A 108 7.54 -2.29 2.95
CA VAL A 108 8.78 -2.58 3.66
C VAL A 108 9.15 -1.38 4.53
N VAL A 109 9.46 -1.64 5.78
CA VAL A 109 9.78 -0.61 6.77
C VAL A 109 11.12 -0.89 7.44
N ASP A 110 11.74 0.16 7.96
CA ASP A 110 12.93 0.03 8.82
C ASP A 110 12.52 -0.20 10.28
N ASP A 111 13.52 -0.22 11.19
CA ASP A 111 13.28 -0.47 12.61
C ASP A 111 12.44 0.60 13.30
N PHE A 112 12.30 1.77 12.68
CA PHE A 112 11.51 2.88 13.20
C PHE A 112 10.17 3.03 12.47
N ASN A 113 9.78 2.01 11.72
CA ASN A 113 8.54 1.99 10.93
C ASN A 113 8.52 3.01 9.79
N HIS A 114 9.68 3.52 9.36
CA HIS A 114 9.73 4.36 8.18
C HIS A 114 9.52 3.53 6.93
N PHE A 115 8.65 3.99 6.05
CA PHE A 115 8.37 3.34 4.78
C PHE A 115 9.55 3.51 3.83
N ILE A 116 10.15 2.41 3.40
CA ILE A 116 11.31 2.45 2.50
C ILE A 116 10.99 1.99 1.08
N GLY A 117 9.85 1.39 0.87
CA GLY A 117 9.41 0.92 -0.45
C GLY A 117 8.46 -0.26 -0.36
N ILE A 118 8.30 -0.95 -1.47
CA ILE A 118 7.41 -2.12 -1.54
C ILE A 118 8.12 -3.29 -2.22
N ILE A 119 7.59 -4.48 -1.99
CA ILE A 119 7.91 -5.69 -2.73
C ILE A 119 6.62 -6.17 -3.36
N THR A 120 6.60 -6.43 -4.67
CA THR A 120 5.40 -6.91 -5.34
C THR A 120 5.39 -8.43 -5.40
N ARG A 121 4.19 -9.01 -5.28
CA ARG A 121 3.98 -10.44 -5.49
C ARG A 121 4.50 -10.88 -6.85
N LYS A 122 4.24 -10.09 -7.87
CA LYS A 122 4.66 -10.38 -9.23
C LYS A 122 6.16 -10.56 -9.35
N ASP A 123 6.94 -9.68 -8.74
CA ASP A 123 8.41 -9.74 -8.82
C ASP A 123 8.95 -10.98 -8.11
N VAL A 124 8.37 -11.34 -6.97
CA VAL A 124 8.76 -12.55 -6.23
C VAL A 124 8.47 -13.80 -7.05
N ILE A 125 7.24 -13.92 -7.59
CA ILE A 125 6.85 -15.06 -8.41
C ILE A 125 7.73 -15.16 -9.65
N LYS A 126 7.98 -14.03 -10.32
CA LYS A 126 8.79 -13.98 -11.53
C LYS A 126 10.23 -14.50 -11.27
N TYR A 127 10.81 -14.10 -10.15
CA TYR A 127 12.15 -14.56 -9.76
C TYR A 127 12.19 -16.08 -9.61
N PHE A 128 11.25 -16.66 -8.84
CA PHE A 128 11.23 -18.10 -8.61
C PHE A 128 10.86 -18.89 -9.87
N TYR A 129 10.00 -18.34 -10.70
CA TYR A 129 9.67 -18.92 -11.99
C TYR A 129 10.92 -19.07 -12.85
N LYS A 130 11.70 -18.02 -13.00
CA LYS A 130 12.95 -18.04 -13.79
C LYS A 130 13.99 -18.95 -13.19
N LYS A 131 14.14 -18.93 -11.87
CA LYS A 131 15.14 -19.74 -11.17
C LYS A 131 14.90 -21.23 -11.35
N ASN A 132 13.63 -21.65 -11.45
CA ASN A 132 13.28 -23.06 -11.61
C ASN A 132 13.17 -23.50 -13.06
N GLY A 133 13.56 -22.68 -14.01
CA GLY A 133 13.59 -23.02 -15.43
C GLY A 133 12.20 -23.14 -16.09
N LEU A 134 11.22 -22.54 -15.46
CA LEU A 134 9.84 -22.56 -15.97
C LEU A 134 9.60 -21.52 -17.05
#